data_4a064bf9d7b1b4723f18fed472dd2ccc
#
_entry.id   4a064bf9d7b1b4723f18fed472dd2ccc
#
_cell.length_a   1.000
_cell.length_b   1.000
_cell.length_c   1.000
_cell.angle_alpha   90.00
_cell.angle_beta   90.00
_cell.angle_gamma   90.00
#
_symmetry.space_group_name_H-M   'P 1'
#
loop_
_entity.id
_entity.type
_entity.pdbx_description
1 polymer ?
#
loop_
_entity_poly.entity_id
_entity_poly.type
_entity_poly.pdbx_seq_one_letter_code
_entity_poly.pdbx_strand_id
1 'polypeptide(L)'
;MPVALVHRVIVRESRYNASLVGRGGTIGLMQIKLATARSLGYTGTAEGLRDPDTNLAYAVKYLAGAWRAANGNHDRAVHYYAGGYYYAAKRQRLEHGRHPEALMSGE
;
A
#
# COMPACT_ATOMS: atom_id res chain seq x y z
N MET A 1 -2.76 9.53 7.20
CA MET A 1 -1.50 8.74 7.21
C MET A 1 -0.31 9.68 7.21
N PRO A 2 0.72 9.43 8.04
CA PRO A 2 1.85 10.36 8.15
C PRO A 2 2.71 10.40 6.88
N VAL A 3 3.09 11.61 6.49
CA VAL A 3 3.99 11.82 5.33
C VAL A 3 5.34 11.13 5.56
N ALA A 4 5.81 11.11 6.81
CA ALA A 4 7.07 10.46 7.13
C ALA A 4 7.07 8.98 6.76
N LEU A 5 5.92 8.31 6.84
CA LEU A 5 5.82 6.90 6.45
C LEU A 5 5.98 6.75 4.93
N VAL A 6 5.40 7.66 4.15
CA VAL A 6 5.55 7.66 2.69
C VAL A 6 7.03 7.82 2.33
N HIS A 7 7.69 8.80 2.93
CA HIS A 7 9.12 9.03 2.71
C HIS A 7 9.95 7.77 3.04
N ARG A 8 9.65 7.14 4.17
CA ARG A 8 10.35 5.93 4.60
C ARG A 8 10.24 4.81 3.56
N VAL A 9 9.05 4.64 2.99
CA VAL A 9 8.83 3.61 1.97
C VAL A 9 9.60 3.96 0.69
N ILE A 10 9.56 5.22 0.25
CA ILE A 10 10.28 5.64 -0.96
C ILE A 10 11.78 5.39 -0.81
N VAL A 11 12.36 5.75 0.34
CA VAL A 11 13.79 5.53 0.59
C VAL A 11 14.11 4.04 0.53
N ARG A 12 13.29 3.23 1.19
CA ARG A 12 13.51 1.79 1.21
C ARG A 12 13.38 1.16 -0.17
N GLU A 13 12.38 1.57 -0.95
CA GLU A 13 12.07 0.92 -2.21
C GLU A 13 12.93 1.38 -3.38
N SER A 14 13.21 2.65 -3.49
CA SER A 14 13.89 3.17 -4.68
C SER A 14 14.96 4.21 -4.40
N ARG A 15 15.08 4.71 -3.17
CA ARG A 15 15.92 5.87 -2.84
C ARG A 15 15.64 7.05 -3.76
N TYR A 16 14.35 7.27 -4.04
CA TYR A 16 13.87 8.35 -4.90
C TYR A 16 14.28 8.20 -6.36
N ASN A 17 14.53 6.98 -6.83
CA ASN A 17 14.77 6.74 -8.25
C ASN A 17 13.44 6.45 -8.93
N ALA A 18 12.85 7.47 -9.55
CA ALA A 18 11.53 7.38 -10.18
C ALA A 18 11.48 6.39 -11.34
N SER A 19 12.60 6.16 -12.01
CA SER A 19 12.64 5.28 -13.19
C SER A 19 13.05 3.85 -12.87
N LEU A 20 13.25 3.53 -11.59
CA LEU A 20 13.69 2.19 -11.19
C LEU A 20 12.63 1.15 -11.52
N VAL A 21 13.05 0.08 -12.20
CA VAL A 21 12.24 -1.12 -12.38
C VAL A 21 12.94 -2.25 -11.65
N GLY A 22 12.29 -2.77 -10.64
CA GLY A 22 12.88 -3.76 -9.77
C GLY A 22 12.57 -5.19 -10.19
N ARG A 23 13.12 -6.12 -9.43
CA ARG A 23 12.87 -7.53 -9.63
C ARG A 23 11.39 -7.81 -9.41
N GLY A 24 10.81 -8.64 -10.30
CA GLY A 24 9.39 -8.96 -10.20
C GLY A 24 8.48 -7.93 -10.81
N GLY A 25 9.03 -6.91 -11.50
CA GLY A 25 8.23 -5.92 -12.20
C GLY A 25 7.71 -4.78 -11.34
N THR A 26 8.35 -4.51 -10.21
CA THR A 26 8.02 -3.34 -9.39
C THR A 26 8.55 -2.08 -10.06
N ILE A 27 7.81 -0.97 -9.93
CA ILE A 27 8.08 0.23 -10.75
C ILE A 27 8.10 1.48 -9.89
N GLY A 28 9.10 2.33 -10.15
CA GLY A 28 9.12 3.71 -9.73
C GLY A 28 9.42 3.98 -8.27
N LEU A 29 9.06 5.16 -7.83
CA LEU A 29 9.40 5.66 -6.49
C LEU A 29 9.05 4.69 -5.35
N MET A 30 7.87 4.12 -5.39
CA MET A 30 7.41 3.24 -4.33
C MET A 30 7.40 1.77 -4.74
N GLN A 31 7.96 1.45 -5.91
CA GLN A 31 8.09 0.07 -6.40
C GLN A 31 6.75 -0.68 -6.37
N ILE A 32 5.75 -0.10 -7.03
CA ILE A 32 4.43 -0.71 -7.14
C ILE A 32 4.37 -1.59 -8.39
N LYS A 33 3.66 -2.70 -8.30
CA LYS A 33 3.42 -3.55 -9.47
C LYS A 33 2.24 -3.03 -10.27
N LEU A 34 2.28 -3.21 -11.59
CA LEU A 34 1.18 -2.79 -12.46
C LEU A 34 -0.15 -3.42 -12.03
N ALA A 35 -0.16 -4.70 -11.71
CA ALA A 35 -1.38 -5.38 -11.26
C ALA A 35 -1.96 -4.74 -10.00
N THR A 36 -1.11 -4.36 -9.06
CA THR A 36 -1.53 -3.69 -7.84
C THR A 36 -2.14 -2.32 -8.14
N ALA A 37 -1.46 -1.53 -8.99
CA ALA A 37 -1.99 -0.23 -9.39
C ALA A 37 -3.34 -0.37 -10.08
N ARG A 38 -3.48 -1.35 -10.96
CA ARG A 38 -4.74 -1.61 -11.66
C ARG A 38 -5.87 -1.98 -10.71
N SER A 39 -5.57 -2.75 -9.69
CA SER A 39 -6.58 -3.10 -8.68
C SER A 39 -7.08 -1.88 -7.92
N LEU A 40 -6.30 -0.80 -7.94
CA LEU A 40 -6.64 0.47 -7.28
C LEU A 40 -7.20 1.50 -8.26
N GLY A 41 -7.47 1.10 -9.49
CA GLY A 41 -8.12 1.98 -10.46
C GLY A 41 -7.22 2.55 -11.55
N TYR A 42 -5.95 2.16 -11.59
CA TYR A 42 -5.06 2.65 -12.63
C TYR A 42 -5.41 2.03 -13.98
N THR A 43 -5.50 2.86 -15.02
CA THR A 43 -5.85 2.39 -16.37
C THR A 43 -4.72 2.60 -17.38
N GLY A 44 -3.59 3.15 -16.94
CA GLY A 44 -2.46 3.42 -17.82
C GLY A 44 -1.53 2.23 -18.01
N THR A 45 -0.35 2.53 -18.53
CA THR A 45 0.67 1.52 -18.84
C THR A 45 1.66 1.36 -17.69
N ALA A 46 2.45 0.28 -17.75
CA ALA A 46 3.55 0.10 -16.80
C ALA A 46 4.52 1.29 -16.87
N GLU A 47 4.81 1.76 -18.07
CA GLU A 47 5.71 2.91 -18.27
C GLU A 47 5.19 4.15 -17.55
N GLY A 48 3.88 4.37 -17.56
CA GLY A 48 3.26 5.51 -16.89
C GLY A 48 3.50 5.54 -15.39
N LEU A 49 3.75 4.39 -14.78
CA LEU A 49 4.05 4.32 -13.34
C LEU A 49 5.45 4.81 -12.99
N ARG A 50 6.28 5.14 -13.98
CA ARG A 50 7.58 5.77 -13.74
C ARG A 50 7.43 7.27 -13.52
N ASP A 51 6.27 7.82 -13.85
CA ASP A 51 5.98 9.22 -13.53
C ASP A 51 5.78 9.35 -12.03
N PRO A 52 6.52 10.24 -11.33
CA PRO A 52 6.44 10.34 -9.87
C PRO A 52 5.03 10.58 -9.33
N ASP A 53 4.30 11.53 -9.94
CA ASP A 53 2.96 11.85 -9.45
C ASP A 53 2.01 10.70 -9.63
N THR A 54 2.07 10.02 -10.78
CA THR A 54 1.25 8.85 -11.05
C THR A 54 1.58 7.72 -10.08
N ASN A 55 2.87 7.47 -9.87
CA ASN A 55 3.31 6.42 -8.95
C ASN A 55 2.76 6.66 -7.55
N LEU A 56 2.94 7.87 -7.03
CA LEU A 56 2.47 8.23 -5.70
C LEU A 56 0.96 8.14 -5.58
N ALA A 57 0.23 8.53 -6.63
CA ALA A 57 -1.23 8.51 -6.58
C ALA A 57 -1.78 7.12 -6.23
N TYR A 58 -1.18 6.07 -6.77
CA TYR A 58 -1.65 4.70 -6.54
C TYR A 58 -0.90 4.00 -5.42
N ALA A 59 0.42 4.20 -5.33
CA ALA A 59 1.19 3.54 -4.29
C ALA A 59 0.87 4.07 -2.90
N VAL A 60 0.55 5.35 -2.75
CA VAL A 60 0.14 5.90 -1.46
C VAL A 60 -1.21 5.30 -1.04
N LYS A 61 -2.12 5.05 -1.98
CA LYS A 61 -3.37 4.34 -1.68
C LYS A 61 -3.09 2.94 -1.13
N TYR A 62 -2.16 2.24 -1.77
CA TYR A 62 -1.79 0.90 -1.32
C TYR A 62 -1.16 0.94 0.07
N LEU A 63 -0.27 1.90 0.30
CA LEU A 63 0.36 2.08 1.61
C LEU A 63 -0.68 2.44 2.68
N ALA A 64 -1.65 3.29 2.33
CA ALA A 64 -2.71 3.64 3.27
C ALA A 64 -3.49 2.40 3.71
N GLY A 65 -3.74 1.47 2.79
CA GLY A 65 -4.36 0.19 3.14
C GLY A 65 -3.49 -0.65 4.06
N ALA A 66 -2.19 -0.70 3.79
CA ALA A 66 -1.25 -1.41 4.65
C ALA A 66 -1.19 -0.78 6.04
N TRP A 67 -1.21 0.55 6.10
CA TRP A 67 -1.18 1.30 7.35
C TRP A 67 -2.43 1.02 8.20
N ARG A 68 -3.60 0.99 7.57
CA ARG A 68 -4.85 0.63 8.26
C ARG A 68 -4.80 -0.82 8.77
N ALA A 69 -4.33 -1.74 7.92
CA ALA A 69 -4.20 -3.15 8.32
C ALA A 69 -3.20 -3.32 9.47
N ALA A 70 -2.25 -2.41 9.59
CA ALA A 70 -1.26 -2.42 10.65
C ALA A 70 -1.72 -1.66 11.91
N ASN A 71 -2.95 -1.17 11.92
CA ASN A 71 -3.49 -0.36 13.03
C ASN A 71 -2.60 0.83 13.36
N GLY A 72 -2.04 1.46 12.33
CA GLY A 72 -1.19 2.64 12.49
C GLY A 72 0.25 2.38 12.89
N ASN A 73 0.64 1.12 13.03
CA ASN A 73 2.02 0.77 13.38
C ASN A 73 2.91 0.92 12.13
N HIS A 74 3.88 1.82 12.19
CA HIS A 74 4.72 2.14 11.03
C HIS A 74 5.56 0.95 10.55
N ASP A 75 6.24 0.26 11.46
CA ASP A 75 7.09 -0.88 11.08
C ASP A 75 6.26 -1.97 10.43
N ARG A 76 5.10 -2.26 11.00
CA ARG A 76 4.20 -3.27 10.44
C ARG A 76 3.64 -2.84 9.10
N ALA A 77 3.32 -1.54 8.95
CA ALA A 77 2.83 -1.01 7.68
C ALA A 77 3.87 -1.18 6.57
N VAL A 78 5.14 -0.90 6.85
CA VAL A 78 6.23 -1.11 5.89
C VAL A 78 6.33 -2.58 5.52
N HIS A 79 6.22 -3.47 6.50
CA HIS A 79 6.28 -4.91 6.28
C HIS A 79 5.12 -5.37 5.39
N TYR A 80 3.90 -4.92 5.69
CA TYR A 80 2.72 -5.25 4.90
C TYR A 80 2.80 -4.67 3.49
N TYR A 81 3.33 -3.48 3.34
CA TYR A 81 3.51 -2.89 2.02
C TYR A 81 4.41 -3.78 1.16
N ALA A 82 5.50 -4.26 1.71
CA ALA A 82 6.45 -5.08 0.97
C ALA A 82 5.92 -6.49 0.70
N GLY A 83 5.26 -7.10 1.67
CA GLY A 83 4.84 -8.50 1.59
C GLY A 83 3.37 -8.74 1.26
N GLY A 84 2.58 -7.68 1.20
CA GLY A 84 1.14 -7.79 1.00
C GLY A 84 0.37 -7.87 2.31
N TYR A 85 -0.88 -7.41 2.26
CA TYR A 85 -1.69 -7.32 3.48
C TYR A 85 -3.13 -7.83 3.31
N TYR A 86 -3.39 -8.54 2.21
CA TYR A 86 -4.74 -9.01 1.92
C TYR A 86 -5.34 -9.80 3.10
N TYR A 87 -4.57 -10.74 3.62
CA TYR A 87 -5.07 -11.61 4.69
C TYR A 87 -5.20 -10.88 6.02
N ALA A 88 -4.30 -9.93 6.30
CA ALA A 88 -4.40 -9.12 7.52
C ALA A 88 -5.66 -8.26 7.50
N ALA A 89 -5.93 -7.61 6.37
CA ALA A 89 -7.13 -6.79 6.22
C ALA A 89 -8.40 -7.65 6.31
N LYS A 90 -8.36 -8.85 5.72
CA LYS A 90 -9.49 -9.76 5.77
C LYS A 90 -9.79 -10.19 7.21
N ARG A 91 -8.74 -10.50 7.99
CA ARG A 91 -8.93 -10.86 9.39
C ARG A 91 -9.57 -9.73 10.19
N GLN A 92 -9.12 -8.50 9.98
CA GLN A 92 -9.72 -7.35 10.66
C GLN A 92 -11.20 -7.21 10.34
N ARG A 93 -11.58 -7.36 9.07
CA ARG A 93 -12.97 -7.27 8.68
C ARG A 93 -13.82 -8.36 9.32
N LEU A 94 -13.29 -9.58 9.38
CA LEU A 94 -14.02 -10.70 9.99
C LEU A 94 -14.18 -10.50 11.49
N GLU A 95 -13.14 -10.03 12.16
CA GLU A 95 -13.20 -9.76 13.59
C GLU A 95 -14.21 -8.69 13.91
N HIS A 96 -14.20 -7.59 13.16
CA HIS A 96 -15.17 -6.52 13.36
C HIS A 96 -16.58 -7.01 13.12
N GLY A 97 -16.78 -7.86 12.13
CA GLY A 97 -18.10 -8.39 11.84
C GLY A 97 -18.61 -9.37 12.87
N ARG A 98 -17.71 -9.91 13.71
CA ARG A 98 -18.11 -10.87 14.74
C ARG A 98 -18.46 -10.25 16.07
N HIS A 99 -18.00 -9.06 16.32
CA HIS A 99 -18.23 -8.42 17.63
C HIS A 99 -19.65 -7.94 17.75
N PRO A 100 -20.40 -8.45 18.68
CA PRO A 100 -21.78 -8.03 18.84
C PRO A 100 -21.91 -6.57 19.11
N GLU A 101 -20.97 -6.03 19.88
CA GLU A 101 -21.00 -4.62 20.14
C GLU A 101 -20.71 -3.85 18.90
N ALA A 102 -19.88 -4.38 18.04
CA ALA A 102 -19.60 -3.74 16.78
C ALA A 102 -20.73 -3.94 15.83
N LEU A 103 -21.44 -5.05 16.01
CA LEU A 103 -22.54 -5.34 15.16
C LEU A 103 -23.78 -4.71 15.68
N MET A 104 -23.91 -4.73 16.94
CA MET A 104 -25.02 -4.19 17.54
C MET A 104 -24.78 -2.86 17.91
N SER A 105 -23.78 -2.75 18.28
CA SER A 105 -23.32 -1.79 18.69
C SER A 105 -22.35 -1.77 18.11
N GLY A 106 -22.31 -2.29 18.11
CA GLY A 106 -21.64 -2.42 17.86
C GLY A 106 -20.95 -3.09 18.23
N GLU A 107 -20.66 -3.36 18.54
CA GLU A 107 -20.01 -3.91 18.91
C GLU A 107 -19.54 -4.20 18.46
#